data_a3a1de8540189faa7097458b692b3fbd
#
_entry.id   a3a1de8540189faa7097458b692b3fbd
#
_cell.length_a   1.000
_cell.length_b   1.000
_cell.length_c   1.000
_cell.angle_alpha   90.00
_cell.angle_beta   90.00
_cell.angle_gamma   90.00
#
_symmetry.space_group_name_H-M   'P 1'
#
loop_
_entity.id
_entity.type
_entity.pdbx_description
1 polymer ?
#
loop_
_entity_poly.entity_id
_entity_poly.type
_entity_poly.pdbx_seq_one_letter_code
_entity_poly.pdbx_strand_id
1 'polypeptide(L)'
;MIIASNVTKKFGRLTALNNVSATCSKGQCIALIGPNGSGKTTLVKCILGMVVPDSGFITFNDKNIRHDWQYRDHIGYMPQIGRYPENMTIGQIFGMMKDIREKNNAVRVDEDLISVFKLQNQFQKRMRTLSGGTTQKVSAALAFLFNPDVLILDEPTAGLDPLSSEILKEKIIAEKEKGKLILITSHILSELDDLVTHVMYMQEGSLLFHKSIELLREDTGEQKLSRAIASVMQQH
;
A
#
# COMPACT_ATOMS: atom_id res chain seq x y z
N MET A 1 -7.33 12.46 0.66
CA MET A 1 -6.48 12.84 -0.49
C MET A 1 -5.03 12.94 -0.02
N ILE A 2 -4.09 12.40 -0.80
CA ILE A 2 -2.65 12.52 -0.55
C ILE A 2 -2.04 13.29 -1.72
N ILE A 3 -1.28 14.35 -1.43
CA ILE A 3 -0.56 15.12 -2.43
C ILE A 3 0.92 15.13 -2.08
N ALA A 4 1.75 14.66 -2.98
CA ALA A 4 3.20 14.85 -2.95
C ALA A 4 3.54 16.03 -3.89
N SER A 5 4.32 16.99 -3.41
CA SER A 5 4.71 18.18 -4.16
C SER A 5 6.23 18.32 -4.17
N ASN A 6 6.82 18.12 -5.34
CA ASN A 6 8.26 18.26 -5.60
C ASN A 6 9.15 17.50 -4.59
N VAL A 7 8.72 16.29 -4.22
CA VAL A 7 9.35 15.49 -3.17
C VAL A 7 10.71 14.96 -3.65
N THR A 8 11.77 15.34 -2.96
CA THR A 8 13.12 14.83 -3.21
C THR A 8 13.68 14.18 -1.94
N LYS A 9 14.33 13.02 -2.11
CA LYS A 9 14.99 12.29 -1.02
C LYS A 9 16.32 11.71 -1.48
N LYS A 10 17.36 11.99 -0.70
CA LYS A 10 18.70 11.45 -0.91
C LYS A 10 19.15 10.61 0.28
N PHE A 11 19.90 9.56 0.01
CA PHE A 11 20.60 8.74 0.99
C PHE A 11 22.09 8.77 0.63
N GLY A 12 22.83 9.65 1.27
CA GLY A 12 24.21 9.94 0.88
C GLY A 12 24.29 10.45 -0.57
N ARG A 13 24.96 9.70 -1.44
CA ARG A 13 25.09 10.05 -2.88
C ARG A 13 23.91 9.56 -3.74
N LEU A 14 23.08 8.67 -3.21
CA LEU A 14 21.95 8.11 -3.95
C LEU A 14 20.75 9.05 -3.86
N THR A 15 20.25 9.54 -4.99
CA THR A 15 18.96 10.22 -5.08
C THR A 15 17.87 9.19 -5.25
N ALA A 16 17.13 8.88 -4.18
CA ALA A 16 16.08 7.86 -4.17
C ALA A 16 14.73 8.41 -4.67
N LEU A 17 14.48 9.71 -4.48
CA LEU A 17 13.36 10.44 -5.08
C LEU A 17 13.89 11.75 -5.64
N ASN A 18 13.47 12.08 -6.87
CA ASN A 18 13.88 13.26 -7.59
C ASN A 18 12.66 14.04 -8.08
N ASN A 19 12.30 15.10 -7.33
CA ASN A 19 11.22 16.02 -7.70
C ASN A 19 9.87 15.33 -8.01
N VAL A 20 9.48 14.36 -7.19
CA VAL A 20 8.24 13.59 -7.39
C VAL A 20 7.03 14.43 -7.00
N SER A 21 6.10 14.60 -7.95
CA SER A 21 4.80 15.25 -7.70
C SER A 21 3.67 14.34 -8.14
N ALA A 22 2.72 14.06 -7.24
CA ALA A 22 1.58 13.19 -7.50
C ALA A 22 0.39 13.56 -6.62
N THR A 23 -0.82 13.36 -7.14
CA THR A 23 -2.07 13.52 -6.41
C THR A 23 -2.82 12.20 -6.40
N CYS A 24 -3.10 11.66 -5.20
CA CYS A 24 -3.87 10.45 -5.01
C CYS A 24 -5.20 10.81 -4.33
N SER A 25 -6.31 10.52 -5.00
CA SER A 25 -7.65 10.94 -4.58
C SER A 25 -8.48 9.76 -4.05
N LYS A 26 -9.51 10.07 -3.26
CA LYS A 26 -10.50 9.08 -2.83
C LYS A 26 -11.12 8.38 -4.05
N GLY A 27 -11.43 7.09 -3.89
CA GLY A 27 -11.99 6.26 -4.95
C GLY A 27 -10.96 5.74 -5.96
N GLN A 28 -9.71 6.17 -5.88
CA GLN A 28 -8.66 5.64 -6.73
C GLN A 28 -8.03 4.38 -6.11
N CYS A 29 -7.85 3.35 -6.92
CA CYS A 29 -6.95 2.25 -6.66
C CYS A 29 -5.76 2.37 -7.60
N ILE A 30 -4.60 2.73 -7.06
CA ILE A 30 -3.42 3.15 -7.82
C ILE A 30 -2.36 2.05 -7.76
N ALA A 31 -1.92 1.55 -8.91
CA ALA A 31 -0.71 0.74 -9.02
C ALA A 31 0.53 1.64 -9.02
N LEU A 32 1.37 1.51 -8.02
CA LEU A 32 2.70 2.12 -7.99
C LEU A 32 3.73 1.11 -8.49
N ILE A 33 4.16 1.27 -9.72
CA ILE A 33 5.00 0.31 -10.44
C ILE A 33 6.32 0.93 -10.93
N GLY A 34 7.25 0.09 -11.31
CA GLY A 34 8.58 0.47 -11.79
C GLY A 34 9.63 -0.56 -11.39
N PRO A 35 10.84 -0.49 -11.95
CA PRO A 35 11.92 -1.44 -11.65
C PRO A 35 12.37 -1.36 -10.19
N ASN A 36 13.15 -2.35 -9.76
CA ASN A 36 13.78 -2.32 -8.43
C ASN A 36 14.71 -1.10 -8.34
N GLY A 37 14.69 -0.43 -7.19
CA GLY A 37 15.47 0.79 -6.99
C GLY A 37 14.84 2.06 -7.58
N SER A 38 13.66 2.00 -8.21
CA SER A 38 13.01 3.18 -8.80
C SER A 38 12.44 4.20 -7.79
N GLY A 39 12.50 3.90 -6.48
CA GLY A 39 12.05 4.82 -5.44
C GLY A 39 10.66 4.53 -4.84
N LYS A 40 9.92 3.52 -5.31
CA LYS A 40 8.56 3.17 -4.83
C LYS A 40 8.46 3.07 -3.30
N THR A 41 9.29 2.20 -2.72
CA THR A 41 9.31 2.01 -1.26
C THR A 41 9.72 3.29 -0.51
N THR A 42 10.59 4.11 -1.10
CA THR A 42 10.96 5.40 -0.49
C THR A 42 9.79 6.38 -0.52
N LEU A 43 9.05 6.45 -1.63
CA LEU A 43 7.84 7.27 -1.73
C LEU A 43 6.77 6.82 -0.72
N VAL A 44 6.49 5.52 -0.65
CA VAL A 44 5.58 4.94 0.36
C VAL A 44 6.03 5.31 1.78
N LYS A 45 7.31 5.16 2.11
CA LYS A 45 7.84 5.53 3.43
C LYS A 45 7.75 7.04 3.71
N CYS A 46 7.88 7.88 2.69
CA CYS A 46 7.65 9.33 2.84
C CYS A 46 6.18 9.63 3.11
N ILE A 47 5.24 8.99 2.40
CA ILE A 47 3.79 9.11 2.66
C ILE A 47 3.44 8.64 4.07
N LEU A 48 4.04 7.56 4.55
CA LEU A 48 3.84 7.05 5.91
C LEU A 48 4.56 7.89 6.98
N GLY A 49 5.35 8.91 6.59
CA GLY A 49 6.16 9.72 7.51
C GLY A 49 7.27 8.94 8.22
N MET A 50 7.65 7.77 7.70
CA MET A 50 8.78 6.98 8.17
C MET A 50 10.12 7.51 7.63
N VAL A 51 10.06 8.26 6.54
CA VAL A 51 11.19 8.96 5.92
C VAL A 51 10.78 10.40 5.67
N VAL A 52 11.60 11.35 6.12
CA VAL A 52 11.37 12.78 5.89
C VAL A 52 12.04 13.18 4.57
N PRO A 53 11.31 13.79 3.62
CA PRO A 53 11.90 14.36 2.41
C PRO A 53 12.95 15.43 2.72
N ASP A 54 13.97 15.55 1.85
CA ASP A 54 14.98 16.59 1.96
C ASP A 54 14.46 17.92 1.39
N SER A 55 13.59 17.86 0.35
CA SER A 55 12.84 19.00 -0.17
C SER A 55 11.46 18.58 -0.66
N GLY A 56 10.59 19.57 -0.91
CA GLY A 56 9.18 19.32 -1.18
C GLY A 56 8.39 19.01 0.09
N PHE A 57 7.14 18.64 -0.08
CA PHE A 57 6.26 18.27 1.04
C PHE A 57 5.17 17.28 0.60
N ILE A 58 4.57 16.65 1.60
CA ILE A 58 3.42 15.75 1.41
C ILE A 58 2.28 16.27 2.28
N THR A 59 1.06 16.29 1.72
CA THR A 59 -0.15 16.60 2.48
C THR A 59 -1.08 15.40 2.54
N PHE A 60 -1.81 15.29 3.64
CA PHE A 60 -2.93 14.40 3.84
C PHE A 60 -4.16 15.22 4.17
N ASN A 61 -5.21 15.16 3.32
CA ASN A 61 -6.42 16.01 3.45
C ASN A 61 -6.04 17.48 3.67
N ASP A 62 -5.20 18.03 2.78
CA ASP A 62 -4.72 19.40 2.73
C ASP A 62 -3.83 19.85 3.91
N LYS A 63 -3.55 18.96 4.87
CA LYS A 63 -2.62 19.22 5.98
C LYS A 63 -1.25 18.63 5.68
N ASN A 64 -0.20 19.42 5.90
CA ASN A 64 1.18 18.92 5.76
C ASN A 64 1.45 17.88 6.84
N ILE A 65 1.94 16.70 6.43
CA ILE A 65 2.22 15.58 7.34
C ILE A 65 3.53 15.74 8.12
N ARG A 66 4.34 16.75 7.80
CA ARG A 66 5.59 17.01 8.52
C ARG A 66 5.25 17.45 9.95
N HIS A 67 5.74 16.69 10.91
CA HIS A 67 5.46 16.90 12.36
C HIS A 67 4.03 16.55 12.82
N ASP A 68 3.21 15.98 11.94
CA ASP A 68 1.93 15.35 12.31
C ASP A 68 2.08 13.83 12.26
N TRP A 69 1.48 13.13 13.21
CA TRP A 69 1.43 11.67 13.24
C TRP A 69 -0.02 11.13 13.22
N GLN A 70 -0.99 11.97 13.54
CA GLN A 70 -2.40 11.58 13.69
C GLN A 70 -3.03 11.12 12.37
N TYR A 71 -2.57 11.66 11.22
CA TYR A 71 -3.06 11.23 9.91
C TYR A 71 -2.83 9.72 9.65
N ARG A 72 -1.86 9.10 10.33
CA ARG A 72 -1.61 7.65 10.21
C ARG A 72 -2.76 6.81 10.75
N ASP A 73 -3.62 7.39 11.58
CA ASP A 73 -4.82 6.74 12.08
C ASP A 73 -5.82 6.42 10.96
N HIS A 74 -5.73 7.13 9.84
CA HIS A 74 -6.51 6.94 8.64
C HIS A 74 -5.86 6.04 7.60
N ILE A 75 -4.65 5.51 7.87
CA ILE A 75 -3.89 4.70 6.91
C ILE A 75 -3.73 3.27 7.44
N GLY A 76 -4.18 2.29 6.66
CA GLY A 76 -3.81 0.89 6.82
C GLY A 76 -2.58 0.58 5.96
N TYR A 77 -1.54 0.03 6.56
CA TYR A 77 -0.32 -0.32 5.85
C TYR A 77 -0.01 -1.80 5.96
N MET A 78 0.15 -2.44 4.82
CA MET A 78 0.64 -3.81 4.67
C MET A 78 2.04 -3.77 4.04
N PRO A 79 3.12 -3.97 4.80
CA PRO A 79 4.47 -4.02 4.25
C PRO A 79 4.71 -5.32 3.49
N GLN A 80 5.63 -5.30 2.52
CA GLN A 80 6.06 -6.47 1.77
C GLN A 80 6.54 -7.62 2.69
N ILE A 81 7.26 -7.26 3.75
CA ILE A 81 7.69 -8.20 4.80
C ILE A 81 7.23 -7.66 6.15
N GLY A 82 6.20 -8.28 6.71
CA GLY A 82 5.72 -7.97 8.05
C GLY A 82 6.74 -8.37 9.11
N ARG A 83 7.23 -7.40 9.90
CA ARG A 83 8.11 -7.64 11.03
C ARG A 83 7.36 -7.35 12.33
N TYR A 84 7.18 -8.35 13.14
CA TYR A 84 6.45 -8.31 14.39
C TYR A 84 7.33 -8.80 15.54
N PRO A 85 7.04 -8.42 16.80
CA PRO A 85 7.75 -8.98 17.95
C PRO A 85 7.64 -10.50 17.97
N GLU A 86 8.77 -11.18 17.82
CA GLU A 86 8.85 -12.63 17.57
C GLU A 86 8.23 -13.49 18.67
N ASN A 87 8.29 -13.01 19.91
CA ASN A 87 7.79 -13.75 21.08
C ASN A 87 6.29 -13.52 21.36
N MET A 88 5.67 -12.51 20.74
CA MET A 88 4.22 -12.29 20.85
C MET A 88 3.45 -13.32 20.04
N THR A 89 2.27 -13.67 20.50
CA THR A 89 1.32 -14.48 19.75
C THR A 89 0.51 -13.60 18.79
N ILE A 90 -0.12 -14.24 17.79
CA ILE A 90 -1.03 -13.54 16.87
C ILE A 90 -2.10 -12.78 17.66
N GLY A 91 -2.75 -13.43 18.63
CA GLY A 91 -3.77 -12.80 19.46
C GLY A 91 -3.25 -11.60 20.24
N GLN A 92 -2.03 -11.69 20.79
CA GLN A 92 -1.39 -10.58 21.50
C GLN A 92 -1.09 -9.39 20.56
N ILE A 93 -0.69 -9.62 19.31
CA ILE A 93 -0.48 -8.55 18.33
C ILE A 93 -1.81 -7.82 18.05
N PHE A 94 -2.89 -8.55 17.76
CA PHE A 94 -4.21 -7.94 17.53
C PHE A 94 -4.72 -7.20 18.77
N GLY A 95 -4.58 -7.79 19.98
CA GLY A 95 -4.95 -7.14 21.24
C GLY A 95 -4.19 -5.84 21.44
N MET A 96 -2.86 -5.87 21.33
CA MET A 96 -2.01 -4.69 21.46
C MET A 96 -2.41 -3.56 20.48
N MET A 97 -2.70 -3.91 19.22
CA MET A 97 -3.12 -2.91 18.23
C MET A 97 -4.48 -2.30 18.57
N LYS A 98 -5.44 -3.09 19.09
CA LYS A 98 -6.72 -2.59 19.58
C LYS A 98 -6.54 -1.68 20.78
N ASP A 99 -5.77 -2.08 21.79
CA ASP A 99 -5.50 -1.29 22.99
C ASP A 99 -4.88 0.09 22.68
N ILE A 100 -3.95 0.13 21.68
CA ILE A 100 -3.35 1.40 21.24
C ILE A 100 -4.40 2.33 20.62
N ARG A 101 -5.34 1.77 19.85
CA ARG A 101 -6.36 2.54 19.12
C ARG A 101 -7.52 2.97 20.02
N GLU A 102 -7.98 2.11 20.92
CA GLU A 102 -9.09 2.40 21.84
C GLU A 102 -8.81 3.57 22.77
N LYS A 103 -7.54 3.78 23.14
CA LYS A 103 -7.12 4.95 23.93
C LYS A 103 -7.42 6.28 23.24
N ASN A 104 -7.60 6.29 21.93
CA ASN A 104 -7.76 7.51 21.15
C ASN A 104 -9.21 7.75 20.68
N ASN A 105 -10.09 6.75 20.63
CA ASN A 105 -11.54 6.86 20.29
C ASN A 105 -12.16 5.47 20.12
N ALA A 106 -13.48 5.34 20.24
CA ALA A 106 -14.21 4.12 19.86
C ALA A 106 -14.07 3.84 18.36
N VAL A 107 -13.15 2.95 17.98
CA VAL A 107 -12.87 2.61 16.59
C VAL A 107 -13.65 1.38 16.19
N ARG A 108 -14.36 1.46 15.06
CA ARG A 108 -15.01 0.29 14.46
C ARG A 108 -13.95 -0.67 13.93
N VAL A 109 -13.95 -1.90 14.45
CA VAL A 109 -12.99 -2.95 14.06
C VAL A 109 -13.57 -3.79 12.94
N ASP A 110 -12.78 -4.04 11.91
CA ASP A 110 -13.06 -4.95 10.78
C ASP A 110 -12.28 -6.26 10.98
N GLU A 111 -12.97 -7.32 11.37
CA GLU A 111 -12.38 -8.63 11.61
C GLU A 111 -12.61 -9.64 10.47
N ASP A 112 -13.12 -9.20 9.31
CA ASP A 112 -13.45 -10.08 8.20
C ASP A 112 -12.26 -10.95 7.78
N LEU A 113 -11.08 -10.35 7.55
CA LEU A 113 -9.89 -11.10 7.15
C LEU A 113 -9.37 -12.02 8.26
N ILE A 114 -9.56 -11.67 9.52
CA ILE A 114 -9.23 -12.57 10.64
C ILE A 114 -10.11 -13.84 10.53
N SER A 115 -11.40 -13.66 10.29
CA SER A 115 -12.38 -14.75 10.15
C SER A 115 -12.10 -15.62 8.94
N VAL A 116 -12.01 -15.02 7.74
CA VAL A 116 -11.88 -15.75 6.47
C VAL A 116 -10.55 -16.49 6.38
N PHE A 117 -9.45 -15.91 6.89
CA PHE A 117 -8.16 -16.58 6.99
C PHE A 117 -8.07 -17.57 8.17
N LYS A 118 -9.14 -17.67 8.98
CA LYS A 118 -9.21 -18.57 10.16
C LYS A 118 -8.05 -18.32 11.15
N LEU A 119 -7.64 -17.05 11.29
CA LEU A 119 -6.51 -16.70 12.15
C LEU A 119 -6.81 -16.93 13.63
N GLN A 120 -8.10 -16.90 14.05
CA GLN A 120 -8.51 -17.20 15.42
C GLN A 120 -8.01 -18.57 15.89
N ASN A 121 -8.00 -19.57 14.99
CA ASN A 121 -7.51 -20.93 15.30
C ASN A 121 -6.01 -20.97 15.58
N GLN A 122 -5.31 -19.89 15.27
CA GLN A 122 -3.86 -19.77 15.42
C GLN A 122 -3.44 -18.67 16.39
N PHE A 123 -4.38 -18.04 17.11
CA PHE A 123 -4.10 -16.89 17.99
C PHE A 123 -3.05 -17.17 19.07
N GLN A 124 -2.89 -18.43 19.48
CA GLN A 124 -1.88 -18.84 20.48
C GLN A 124 -0.49 -19.08 19.86
N LYS A 125 -0.36 -19.11 18.51
CA LYS A 125 0.95 -19.30 17.89
C LYS A 125 1.78 -18.02 17.98
N ARG A 126 3.07 -18.20 18.32
CA ARG A 126 4.03 -17.09 18.34
C ARG A 126 4.44 -16.67 16.93
N MET A 127 4.67 -15.38 16.71
CA MET A 127 5.03 -14.84 15.40
C MET A 127 6.25 -15.54 14.77
N ARG A 128 7.28 -15.85 15.57
CA ARG A 128 8.49 -16.57 15.10
C ARG A 128 8.25 -17.98 14.57
N THR A 129 7.10 -18.57 14.86
CA THR A 129 6.77 -19.95 14.44
C THR A 129 5.87 -19.99 13.22
N LEU A 130 5.51 -18.83 12.67
CA LEU A 130 4.62 -18.74 11.53
C LEU A 130 5.38 -18.95 10.21
N SER A 131 4.71 -19.55 9.24
CA SER A 131 5.18 -19.51 7.85
C SER A 131 5.06 -18.09 7.27
N GLY A 132 5.82 -17.80 6.22
CA GLY A 132 5.73 -16.52 5.50
C GLY A 132 4.30 -16.19 5.08
N GLY A 133 3.58 -17.15 4.49
CA GLY A 133 2.18 -16.96 4.08
C GLY A 133 1.24 -16.66 5.25
N THR A 134 1.44 -17.31 6.42
CA THR A 134 0.63 -16.98 7.61
C THR A 134 0.96 -15.58 8.13
N THR A 135 2.22 -15.20 8.15
CA THR A 135 2.65 -13.83 8.53
C THR A 135 2.04 -12.80 7.59
N GLN A 136 1.97 -13.10 6.29
CA GLN A 136 1.35 -12.22 5.30
C GLN A 136 -0.16 -12.08 5.52
N LYS A 137 -0.88 -13.16 5.88
CA LYS A 137 -2.31 -13.12 6.28
C LYS A 137 -2.52 -12.24 7.52
N VAL A 138 -1.66 -12.35 8.53
CA VAL A 138 -1.70 -11.48 9.72
C VAL A 138 -1.46 -10.02 9.33
N SER A 139 -0.47 -9.77 8.45
CA SER A 139 -0.15 -8.43 7.95
C SER A 139 -1.33 -7.80 7.21
N ALA A 140 -1.96 -8.57 6.32
CA ALA A 140 -3.17 -8.14 5.63
C ALA A 140 -4.29 -7.81 6.62
N ALA A 141 -4.62 -8.73 7.53
CA ALA A 141 -5.69 -8.51 8.50
C ALA A 141 -5.45 -7.26 9.37
N LEU A 142 -4.20 -6.99 9.77
CA LEU A 142 -3.84 -5.77 10.52
C LEU A 142 -4.02 -4.49 9.71
N ALA A 143 -3.70 -4.51 8.41
CA ALA A 143 -3.84 -3.34 7.55
C ALA A 143 -5.31 -2.90 7.38
N PHE A 144 -6.24 -3.84 7.38
CA PHE A 144 -7.69 -3.57 7.25
C PHE A 144 -8.41 -3.40 8.59
N LEU A 145 -7.79 -3.79 9.71
CA LEU A 145 -8.41 -3.97 11.03
C LEU A 145 -9.25 -2.77 11.51
N PHE A 146 -8.78 -1.55 11.27
CA PHE A 146 -9.42 -0.33 11.76
C PHE A 146 -10.20 0.41 10.68
N ASN A 147 -10.58 -0.27 9.61
CA ASN A 147 -11.37 0.28 8.52
C ASN A 147 -10.82 1.65 8.01
N PRO A 148 -9.52 1.75 7.66
CA PRO A 148 -8.88 3.00 7.32
C PRO A 148 -9.46 3.63 6.04
N ASP A 149 -9.32 4.95 5.89
CA ASP A 149 -9.70 5.67 4.66
C ASP A 149 -8.74 5.43 3.49
N VAL A 150 -7.49 5.10 3.81
CA VAL A 150 -6.41 4.87 2.87
C VAL A 150 -5.76 3.52 3.17
N LEU A 151 -5.56 2.72 2.14
CA LEU A 151 -4.80 1.47 2.20
C LEU A 151 -3.52 1.60 1.37
N ILE A 152 -2.39 1.27 1.96
CA ILE A 152 -1.09 1.17 1.27
C ILE A 152 -0.64 -0.28 1.40
N LEU A 153 -0.61 -0.99 0.29
CA LEU A 153 -0.38 -2.43 0.22
C LEU A 153 0.88 -2.71 -0.61
N ASP A 154 1.95 -3.13 0.06
CA ASP A 154 3.24 -3.38 -0.58
C ASP A 154 3.36 -4.88 -0.92
N GLU A 155 3.18 -5.23 -2.20
CA GLU A 155 3.14 -6.60 -2.73
C GLU A 155 2.19 -7.53 -1.96
N PRO A 156 0.90 -7.19 -1.87
CA PRO A 156 -0.03 -7.81 -0.90
C PRO A 156 -0.24 -9.31 -1.13
N THR A 157 -0.13 -9.80 -2.36
CA THR A 157 -0.36 -11.22 -2.72
C THR A 157 0.91 -12.07 -2.62
N ALA A 158 2.08 -11.43 -2.48
CA ALA A 158 3.35 -12.15 -2.43
C ALA A 158 3.40 -13.15 -1.26
N GLY A 159 3.69 -14.41 -1.56
CA GLY A 159 3.80 -15.48 -0.55
C GLY A 159 2.49 -16.01 -0.01
N LEU A 160 1.33 -15.55 -0.48
CA LEU A 160 0.04 -16.15 -0.20
C LEU A 160 -0.21 -17.36 -1.12
N ASP A 161 -0.97 -18.32 -0.60
CA ASP A 161 -1.55 -19.38 -1.43
C ASP A 161 -2.64 -18.80 -2.37
N PRO A 162 -2.98 -19.48 -3.49
CA PRO A 162 -3.91 -18.95 -4.48
C PRO A 162 -5.27 -18.55 -3.88
N LEU A 163 -5.85 -19.38 -3.00
CA LEU A 163 -7.14 -19.07 -2.38
C LEU A 163 -7.05 -17.81 -1.51
N SER A 164 -6.00 -17.67 -0.71
CA SER A 164 -5.80 -16.51 0.15
C SER A 164 -5.53 -15.24 -0.64
N SER A 165 -4.87 -15.37 -1.79
CA SER A 165 -4.66 -14.27 -2.73
C SER A 165 -5.99 -13.76 -3.29
N GLU A 166 -6.87 -14.65 -3.74
CA GLU A 166 -8.20 -14.26 -4.25
C GLU A 166 -9.05 -13.61 -3.16
N ILE A 167 -9.10 -14.16 -1.95
CA ILE A 167 -9.79 -13.56 -0.81
C ILE A 167 -9.31 -12.12 -0.55
N LEU A 168 -8.00 -11.91 -0.60
CA LEU A 168 -7.45 -10.56 -0.38
C LEU A 168 -7.79 -9.60 -1.52
N LYS A 169 -7.77 -10.07 -2.77
CA LYS A 169 -8.20 -9.28 -3.94
C LYS A 169 -9.68 -8.87 -3.83
N GLU A 170 -10.56 -9.80 -3.48
CA GLU A 170 -11.99 -9.51 -3.25
C GLU A 170 -12.16 -8.45 -2.15
N LYS A 171 -11.40 -8.55 -1.05
CA LYS A 171 -11.43 -7.54 0.01
C LYS A 171 -10.95 -6.17 -0.50
N ILE A 172 -9.88 -6.12 -1.30
CA ILE A 172 -9.39 -4.87 -1.92
C ILE A 172 -10.46 -4.25 -2.83
N ILE A 173 -11.13 -5.06 -3.66
CA ILE A 173 -12.22 -4.61 -4.54
C ILE A 173 -13.36 -4.02 -3.71
N ALA A 174 -13.81 -4.72 -2.67
CA ALA A 174 -14.86 -4.23 -1.79
C ALA A 174 -14.52 -2.91 -1.10
N GLU A 175 -13.27 -2.70 -0.71
CA GLU A 175 -12.83 -1.43 -0.13
C GLU A 175 -12.71 -0.31 -1.18
N LYS A 176 -12.31 -0.64 -2.42
CA LYS A 176 -12.33 0.29 -3.56
C LYS A 176 -13.75 0.77 -3.85
N GLU A 177 -14.73 -0.14 -3.87
CA GLU A 177 -16.15 0.18 -4.09
C GLU A 177 -16.74 1.08 -3.00
N LYS A 178 -16.20 1.05 -1.78
CA LYS A 178 -16.53 1.98 -0.70
C LYS A 178 -15.92 3.37 -0.90
N GLY A 179 -15.19 3.61 -1.99
CA GLY A 179 -14.57 4.88 -2.33
C GLY A 179 -13.29 5.18 -1.58
N LYS A 180 -12.61 4.19 -1.00
CA LYS A 180 -11.31 4.38 -0.34
C LYS A 180 -10.21 4.67 -1.35
N LEU A 181 -9.14 5.32 -0.89
CA LEU A 181 -7.90 5.43 -1.64
C LEU A 181 -7.05 4.19 -1.36
N ILE A 182 -6.63 3.49 -2.41
CA ILE A 182 -5.78 2.32 -2.30
C ILE A 182 -4.53 2.52 -3.15
N LEU A 183 -3.35 2.36 -2.56
CA LEU A 183 -2.06 2.36 -3.24
C LEU A 183 -1.46 0.96 -3.14
N ILE A 184 -1.21 0.32 -4.28
CA ILE A 184 -0.67 -1.04 -4.35
C ILE A 184 0.66 -1.00 -5.07
N THR A 185 1.71 -1.56 -4.47
CA THR A 185 2.92 -1.91 -5.24
C THR A 185 2.82 -3.37 -5.69
N SER A 186 3.20 -3.67 -6.91
CA SER A 186 3.32 -5.06 -7.39
C SER A 186 4.35 -5.16 -8.53
N HIS A 187 4.98 -6.30 -8.60
CA HIS A 187 5.80 -6.70 -9.75
C HIS A 187 5.02 -7.55 -10.77
N ILE A 188 3.84 -8.03 -10.41
CA ILE A 188 2.99 -8.89 -11.24
C ILE A 188 1.83 -8.06 -11.79
N LEU A 189 2.04 -7.45 -12.96
CA LEU A 189 1.07 -6.54 -13.56
C LEU A 189 -0.28 -7.21 -13.90
N SER A 190 -0.26 -8.50 -14.27
CA SER A 190 -1.50 -9.25 -14.57
C SER A 190 -2.42 -9.44 -13.37
N GLU A 191 -1.94 -9.32 -12.15
CA GLU A 191 -2.77 -9.37 -10.95
C GLU A 191 -3.48 -8.04 -10.67
N LEU A 192 -3.07 -6.97 -11.35
CA LEU A 192 -3.58 -5.62 -11.13
C LEU A 192 -4.68 -5.22 -12.12
N ASP A 193 -4.83 -5.92 -13.25
CA ASP A 193 -5.72 -5.53 -14.35
C ASP A 193 -7.16 -5.20 -13.89
N ASP A 194 -7.73 -6.01 -12.98
CA ASP A 194 -9.10 -5.85 -12.47
C ASP A 194 -9.18 -5.04 -11.15
N LEU A 195 -8.04 -4.81 -10.51
CA LEU A 195 -8.01 -4.16 -9.21
C LEU A 195 -7.90 -2.64 -9.34
N VAL A 196 -7.03 -2.16 -10.24
CA VAL A 196 -6.58 -0.77 -10.22
C VAL A 196 -7.35 0.12 -11.19
N THR A 197 -7.44 1.39 -10.86
CA THR A 197 -8.05 2.43 -11.71
C THR A 197 -7.00 3.35 -12.32
N HIS A 198 -5.82 3.45 -11.69
CA HIS A 198 -4.73 4.34 -12.10
C HIS A 198 -3.38 3.63 -11.99
N VAL A 199 -2.42 4.12 -12.74
CA VAL A 199 -1.03 3.69 -12.71
C VAL A 199 -0.12 4.87 -12.46
N MET A 200 0.78 4.72 -11.50
CA MET A 200 1.95 5.57 -11.28
C MET A 200 3.20 4.79 -11.65
N TYR A 201 3.92 5.22 -12.66
CA TYR A 201 5.16 4.57 -13.08
C TYR A 201 6.38 5.38 -12.65
N MET A 202 7.24 4.74 -11.86
CA MET A 202 8.48 5.34 -11.37
C MET A 202 9.71 4.71 -11.98
N GLN A 203 10.69 5.55 -12.34
CA GLN A 203 12.01 5.13 -12.80
C GLN A 203 13.08 6.08 -12.27
N GLU A 204 14.18 5.55 -11.78
CA GLU A 204 15.35 6.31 -11.31
C GLU A 204 15.00 7.45 -10.34
N GLY A 205 14.06 7.18 -9.43
CA GLY A 205 13.60 8.14 -8.44
C GLY A 205 12.59 9.17 -8.94
N SER A 206 12.25 9.16 -10.22
CA SER A 206 11.32 10.11 -10.84
C SER A 206 9.99 9.43 -11.17
N LEU A 207 8.89 10.19 -11.10
CA LEU A 207 7.58 9.77 -11.59
C LEU A 207 7.50 10.12 -13.08
N LEU A 208 7.49 9.11 -13.95
CA LEU A 208 7.40 9.31 -15.39
C LEU A 208 5.98 9.62 -15.85
N PHE A 209 5.00 8.91 -15.29
CA PHE A 209 3.59 9.22 -15.53
C PHE A 209 2.69 8.78 -14.38
N HIS A 210 1.53 9.43 -14.30
CA HIS A 210 0.38 9.07 -13.48
C HIS A 210 -0.87 9.22 -14.33
N LYS A 211 -1.46 8.09 -14.76
CA LYS A 211 -2.59 8.03 -15.69
C LYS A 211 -3.68 7.09 -15.19
N SER A 212 -4.93 7.37 -15.57
CA SER A 212 -5.99 6.37 -15.41
C SER A 212 -5.77 5.22 -16.40
N ILE A 213 -6.31 4.05 -16.08
CA ILE A 213 -6.20 2.87 -16.97
C ILE A 213 -6.93 3.12 -18.30
N GLU A 214 -8.07 3.80 -18.25
CA GLU A 214 -8.83 4.18 -19.45
C GLU A 214 -7.94 5.00 -20.39
N LEU A 215 -7.35 6.09 -19.87
CA LEU A 215 -6.47 6.96 -20.67
C LEU A 215 -5.24 6.20 -21.18
N LEU A 216 -4.68 5.31 -20.35
CA LEU A 216 -3.53 4.50 -20.76
C LEU A 216 -3.87 3.54 -21.91
N ARG A 217 -5.07 2.94 -21.87
CA ARG A 217 -5.57 2.07 -22.94
C ARG A 217 -5.92 2.85 -24.22
N GLU A 218 -6.50 4.04 -24.09
CA GLU A 218 -6.79 4.93 -25.21
C GLU A 218 -5.49 5.38 -25.89
N ASP A 219 -4.49 5.82 -25.13
CA ASP A 219 -3.20 6.31 -25.68
C ASP A 219 -2.40 5.21 -26.40
N THR A 220 -2.54 3.95 -25.97
CA THR A 220 -1.71 2.84 -26.47
C THR A 220 -2.44 1.88 -27.39
N GLY A 221 -3.78 1.87 -27.37
CA GLY A 221 -4.61 0.86 -28.05
C GLY A 221 -4.56 -0.54 -27.42
N GLU A 222 -3.84 -0.70 -26.31
CA GLU A 222 -3.62 -1.99 -25.65
C GLU A 222 -4.63 -2.26 -24.54
N GLN A 223 -5.24 -3.46 -24.54
CA GLN A 223 -6.21 -3.85 -23.53
C GLN A 223 -5.56 -4.32 -22.23
N LYS A 224 -4.42 -5.04 -22.31
CA LYS A 224 -3.69 -5.54 -21.16
C LYS A 224 -2.78 -4.47 -20.57
N LEU A 225 -2.88 -4.24 -19.26
CA LEU A 225 -2.09 -3.25 -18.53
C LEU A 225 -0.57 -3.41 -18.78
N SER A 226 -0.08 -4.65 -18.76
CA SER A 226 1.34 -4.94 -19.01
C SER A 226 1.82 -4.48 -20.39
N ARG A 227 0.99 -4.64 -21.44
CA ARG A 227 1.32 -4.19 -22.80
C ARG A 227 1.21 -2.68 -22.92
N ALA A 228 0.16 -2.08 -22.34
CA ALA A 228 -0.02 -0.64 -22.34
C ALA A 228 1.18 0.07 -21.67
N ILE A 229 1.64 -0.43 -20.53
CA ILE A 229 2.83 0.10 -19.85
C ILE A 229 4.07 -0.07 -20.73
N ALA A 230 4.30 -1.26 -21.31
CA ALA A 230 5.45 -1.51 -22.17
C ALA A 230 5.45 -0.57 -23.40
N SER A 231 4.29 -0.30 -23.99
CA SER A 231 4.14 0.63 -25.12
C SER A 231 4.53 2.06 -24.73
N VAL A 232 4.06 2.56 -23.58
CA VAL A 232 4.46 3.90 -23.10
C VAL A 232 5.95 3.98 -22.81
N MET A 233 6.55 2.92 -22.23
CA MET A 233 7.98 2.88 -21.95
C MET A 233 8.88 2.88 -23.19
N GLN A 234 8.39 2.38 -24.35
CA GLN A 234 9.14 2.40 -25.61
C GLN A 234 9.12 3.77 -26.29
N GLN A 235 8.22 4.67 -25.87
CA GLN A 235 8.08 6.02 -26.43
C GLN A 235 8.89 7.07 -25.63
N HIS A 236 9.43 6.70 -24.47
CA HIS A 236 10.30 7.52 -23.61
C HIS A 236 11.72 6.97 -23.53
#